data_bcf4109ce583f32a55caaebe280de648
#
_entry.id   bcf4109ce583f32a55caaebe280de648
#
_cell.length_a   1.000
_cell.length_b   1.000
_cell.length_c   1.000
_cell.angle_alpha   90.00
_cell.angle_beta   90.00
_cell.angle_gamma   90.00
#
_symmetry.space_group_name_H-M   'P 1'
#
loop_
_entity.id
_entity.type
_entity.pdbx_description
1 polymer ?
#
loop_
_entity_poly.entity_id
_entity_poly.type
_entity_poly.pdbx_seq_one_letter_code
_entity_poly.pdbx_strand_id
1 'polypeptide(L)'
;QMCIRDRIKAAAAAGSDARMSGSLLPVVINSGSGNQGMTVSLPVIVFAKNRNIPHEKLIRALVISNLTAIHQKTRIGRLSAYCGAVSAAAGSIAGIAWLDGADDERIAQAVSNTLANVSGILCDGAKPSCAAKIAAALDAALMGYELAKAGCSFRPGDGIVKDGIEATMAGVGDIAGKGMVETDERIIDVMIAGDAS
;
A
#
# COMPACT_ATOMS: atom_id res chain seq x y z
N GLN A 1 -1.59 -0.79 -26.35
CA GLN A 1 -0.86 0.07 -25.41
C GLN A 1 -1.39 -0.17 -24.00
N MET A 2 -0.51 -0.48 -23.05
CA MET A 2 -0.89 -0.76 -21.65
C MET A 2 -1.51 0.49 -21.00
N CYS A 3 -2.66 0.34 -20.31
CA CYS A 3 -3.33 1.46 -19.66
C CYS A 3 -2.51 1.98 -18.46
N ILE A 4 -2.81 3.20 -17.98
CA ILE A 4 -2.05 3.82 -16.90
C ILE A 4 -2.11 2.99 -15.61
N ARG A 5 -3.25 2.38 -15.29
CA ARG A 5 -3.42 1.50 -14.12
C ARG A 5 -2.46 0.32 -14.15
N ASP A 6 -2.35 -0.34 -15.31
CA ASP A 6 -1.44 -1.48 -15.47
C ASP A 6 0.03 -1.06 -15.40
N ARG A 7 0.38 0.11 -15.95
CA ARG A 7 1.73 0.67 -15.87
C ARG A 7 2.13 0.99 -14.43
N ILE A 8 1.22 1.52 -13.64
CA ILE A 8 1.42 1.81 -12.20
C ILE A 8 1.73 0.52 -11.44
N LYS A 9 0.89 -0.51 -11.60
CA LYS A 9 1.07 -1.81 -10.94
C LYS A 9 2.37 -2.49 -11.40
N ALA A 10 2.57 -2.53 -12.70
CA ALA A 10 3.74 -3.19 -13.30
C ALA A 10 5.06 -2.58 -12.83
N ALA A 11 5.16 -1.26 -12.75
CA ALA A 11 6.39 -0.60 -12.33
C ALA A 11 6.79 -0.96 -10.89
N ALA A 12 5.84 -0.96 -9.97
CA ALA A 12 6.10 -1.30 -8.57
C ALA A 12 6.37 -2.80 -8.38
N ALA A 13 5.60 -3.66 -9.05
CA ALA A 13 5.78 -5.11 -9.02
C ALA A 13 7.14 -5.52 -9.60
N ALA A 14 7.50 -5.01 -10.77
CA ALA A 14 8.79 -5.31 -11.42
C ALA A 14 9.99 -4.80 -10.60
N GLY A 15 9.87 -3.61 -9.97
CA GLY A 15 10.90 -3.12 -9.07
C GLY A 15 11.11 -4.04 -7.87
N SER A 16 10.02 -4.53 -7.28
CA SER A 16 10.09 -5.50 -6.18
C SER A 16 10.68 -6.84 -6.64
N ASP A 17 10.25 -7.34 -7.78
CA ASP A 17 10.75 -8.60 -8.34
C ASP A 17 12.25 -8.52 -8.62
N ALA A 18 12.72 -7.48 -9.28
CA ALA A 18 14.14 -7.23 -9.53
C ALA A 18 14.95 -7.21 -8.21
N ARG A 19 14.46 -6.50 -7.19
CA ARG A 19 15.09 -6.43 -5.87
C ARG A 19 15.18 -7.80 -5.21
N MET A 20 14.08 -8.56 -5.20
CA MET A 20 14.01 -9.88 -4.58
C MET A 20 14.82 -10.92 -5.35
N SER A 21 15.08 -10.69 -6.63
CA SER A 21 15.94 -11.51 -7.48
C SER A 21 17.42 -11.11 -7.44
N GLY A 22 17.81 -10.20 -6.53
CA GLY A 22 19.21 -9.88 -6.26
C GLY A 22 19.75 -8.65 -7.00
N SER A 23 18.92 -7.77 -7.54
CA SER A 23 19.38 -6.50 -8.12
C SER A 23 20.14 -5.66 -7.08
N LEU A 24 21.33 -5.18 -7.47
CA LEU A 24 22.19 -4.34 -6.64
C LEU A 24 21.83 -2.84 -6.70
N LEU A 25 20.81 -2.46 -7.49
CA LEU A 25 20.37 -1.07 -7.57
C LEU A 25 19.81 -0.61 -6.22
N PRO A 26 20.18 0.60 -5.76
CA PRO A 26 19.69 1.13 -4.51
C PRO A 26 18.20 1.43 -4.58
N VAL A 27 17.49 1.21 -3.47
CA VAL A 27 16.06 1.55 -3.33
C VAL A 27 15.85 2.43 -2.11
N VAL A 28 14.93 3.37 -2.21
CA VAL A 28 14.49 4.19 -1.07
C VAL A 28 13.64 3.33 -0.14
N ILE A 29 13.88 3.44 1.16
CA ILE A 29 13.18 2.69 2.20
C ILE A 29 12.01 3.51 2.74
N ASN A 30 10.86 2.87 2.90
CA ASN A 30 9.75 3.39 3.71
C ASN A 30 9.42 2.37 4.79
N SER A 31 9.29 2.82 6.04
CA SER A 31 8.94 1.98 7.20
C SER A 31 9.79 0.70 7.35
N GLY A 32 11.08 0.80 7.02
CA GLY A 32 12.04 -0.30 7.14
C GLY A 32 12.09 -1.28 5.97
N SER A 33 11.38 -1.02 4.86
CA SER A 33 11.33 -1.92 3.70
C SER A 33 11.52 -1.18 2.38
N GLY A 34 12.44 -1.69 1.53
CA GLY A 34 12.62 -1.20 0.16
C GLY A 34 11.42 -1.50 -0.73
N ASN A 35 10.73 -2.64 -0.55
CA ASN A 35 9.50 -2.96 -1.27
C ASN A 35 8.39 -1.95 -0.95
N GLN A 36 8.26 -1.55 0.32
CA GLN A 36 7.34 -0.47 0.69
C GLN A 36 7.76 0.87 0.07
N GLY A 37 9.05 1.21 0.10
CA GLY A 37 9.57 2.43 -0.53
C GLY A 37 9.27 2.52 -2.02
N MET A 38 9.43 1.42 -2.75
CA MET A 38 9.04 1.35 -4.17
C MET A 38 7.52 1.46 -4.36
N THR A 39 6.74 0.81 -3.50
CA THR A 39 5.27 0.80 -3.60
C THR A 39 4.67 2.17 -3.29
N VAL A 40 5.22 2.95 -2.37
CA VAL A 40 4.74 4.32 -2.12
C VAL A 40 5.19 5.31 -3.19
N SER A 41 6.30 5.05 -3.90
CA SER A 41 6.92 6.05 -4.77
C SER A 41 6.67 5.80 -6.26
N LEU A 42 6.90 4.58 -6.77
CA LEU A 42 6.81 4.29 -8.20
C LEU A 42 5.42 4.55 -8.79
N PRO A 43 4.30 4.19 -8.14
CA PRO A 43 2.96 4.51 -8.63
C PRO A 43 2.75 6.01 -8.85
N VAL A 44 3.16 6.83 -7.89
CA VAL A 44 3.03 8.30 -7.93
C VAL A 44 3.89 8.88 -9.05
N ILE A 45 5.13 8.38 -9.20
CA ILE A 45 6.07 8.80 -10.26
C ILE A 45 5.51 8.44 -11.64
N VAL A 46 5.01 7.21 -11.81
CA VAL A 46 4.44 6.75 -13.09
C VAL A 46 3.21 7.57 -13.45
N PHE A 47 2.33 7.83 -12.48
CA PHE A 47 1.15 8.67 -12.69
C PHE A 47 1.54 10.10 -13.12
N ALA A 48 2.46 10.74 -12.39
CA ALA A 48 2.92 12.09 -12.65
C ALA A 48 3.58 12.21 -14.05
N LYS A 49 4.45 11.24 -14.39
CA LYS A 49 5.08 11.20 -15.72
C LYS A 49 4.06 11.04 -16.84
N ASN A 50 3.06 10.19 -16.66
CA ASN A 50 2.02 9.97 -17.68
C ASN A 50 1.15 11.22 -17.92
N ARG A 51 0.96 12.03 -16.88
CA ARG A 51 0.16 13.27 -16.93
C ARG A 51 0.99 14.52 -17.18
N ASN A 52 2.31 14.39 -17.40
CA ASN A 52 3.25 15.52 -17.54
C ASN A 52 3.17 16.53 -16.38
N ILE A 53 3.01 16.01 -15.15
CA ILE A 53 2.89 16.84 -13.95
C ILE A 53 4.26 17.44 -13.60
N PRO A 54 4.33 18.75 -13.24
CA PRO A 54 5.56 19.41 -12.86
C PRO A 54 6.27 18.73 -11.69
N HIS A 55 7.60 18.73 -11.71
CA HIS A 55 8.44 18.06 -10.71
C HIS A 55 8.13 18.51 -9.26
N GLU A 56 7.87 19.79 -9.03
CA GLU A 56 7.53 20.29 -7.70
C GLU A 56 6.24 19.64 -7.15
N LYS A 57 5.21 19.53 -7.99
CA LYS A 57 3.96 18.83 -7.60
C LYS A 57 4.20 17.35 -7.33
N LEU A 58 5.04 16.69 -8.14
CA LEU A 58 5.44 15.31 -7.90
C LEU A 58 6.10 15.15 -6.53
N ILE A 59 7.04 16.01 -6.15
CA ILE A 59 7.70 15.95 -4.83
C ILE A 59 6.68 16.09 -3.70
N ARG A 60 5.73 17.02 -3.79
CA ARG A 60 4.67 17.18 -2.79
C ARG A 60 3.80 15.91 -2.68
N ALA A 61 3.42 15.32 -3.81
CA ALA A 61 2.67 14.08 -3.81
C ALA A 61 3.45 12.90 -3.22
N LEU A 62 4.75 12.83 -3.44
CA LEU A 62 5.62 11.82 -2.81
C LEU A 62 5.70 12.03 -1.29
N VAL A 63 5.69 13.26 -0.80
CA VAL A 63 5.61 13.56 0.63
C VAL A 63 4.29 13.05 1.21
N ILE A 64 3.15 13.37 0.57
CA ILE A 64 1.83 12.88 0.98
C ILE A 64 1.82 11.34 1.02
N SER A 65 2.23 10.70 -0.05
CA SER A 65 2.26 9.25 -0.16
C SER A 65 3.10 8.59 0.94
N ASN A 66 4.34 9.07 1.13
CA ASN A 66 5.25 8.51 2.12
C ASN A 66 4.77 8.73 3.55
N LEU A 67 4.30 9.94 3.89
CA LEU A 67 3.82 10.25 5.24
C LEU A 67 2.53 9.49 5.57
N THR A 68 1.60 9.31 4.63
CA THR A 68 0.39 8.51 4.84
C THR A 68 0.74 7.06 5.18
N ALA A 69 1.67 6.45 4.44
CA ALA A 69 2.12 5.09 4.71
C ALA A 69 2.84 4.97 6.06
N ILE A 70 3.71 5.92 6.41
CA ILE A 70 4.40 5.97 7.70
C ILE A 70 3.39 6.12 8.83
N HIS A 71 2.44 7.04 8.70
CA HIS A 71 1.41 7.29 9.71
C HIS A 71 0.63 6.01 10.03
N GLN A 72 0.18 5.29 9.01
CA GLN A 72 -0.48 4.01 9.23
C GLN A 72 0.46 2.98 9.90
N LYS A 73 1.72 2.89 9.45
CA LYS A 73 2.70 1.94 10.01
C LYS A 73 3.06 2.21 11.46
N THR A 74 2.96 3.44 11.94
CA THR A 74 3.19 3.75 13.37
C THR A 74 2.19 3.05 14.28
N ARG A 75 0.99 2.75 13.80
CA ARG A 75 -0.06 2.03 14.54
C ARG A 75 0.08 0.51 14.45
N ILE A 76 0.64 0.00 13.35
CA ILE A 76 0.82 -1.43 13.09
C ILE A 76 2.10 -1.97 13.75
N GLY A 77 3.16 -1.16 13.78
CA GLY A 77 4.49 -1.57 14.19
C GLY A 77 5.38 -1.96 13.00
N ARG A 78 6.67 -2.21 13.30
CA ARG A 78 7.68 -2.51 12.26
C ARG A 78 7.52 -3.91 11.67
N LEU A 79 7.23 -4.89 12.52
CA LEU A 79 7.01 -6.30 12.16
C LEU A 79 5.56 -6.67 12.51
N SER A 80 4.89 -7.31 11.58
CA SER A 80 3.52 -7.80 11.72
C SER A 80 3.20 -8.71 10.55
N ALA A 81 2.34 -9.70 10.76
CA ALA A 81 1.74 -10.49 9.70
C ALA A 81 0.94 -9.64 8.68
N TYR A 82 0.58 -8.42 9.05
CA TYR A 82 -0.03 -7.46 8.13
C TYR A 82 0.98 -6.99 7.07
N CYS A 83 0.67 -7.20 5.82
CA CYS A 83 1.58 -6.88 4.73
C CYS A 83 1.79 -5.36 4.57
N GLY A 84 3.05 -4.92 4.66
CA GLY A 84 3.41 -3.52 4.45
C GLY A 84 3.09 -2.98 3.05
N ALA A 85 2.90 -3.86 2.06
CA ALA A 85 2.45 -3.46 0.72
C ALA A 85 1.07 -2.78 0.75
N VAL A 86 0.18 -3.17 1.68
CA VAL A 86 -1.15 -2.56 1.84
C VAL A 86 -1.03 -1.12 2.32
N SER A 87 -0.24 -0.87 3.38
CA SER A 87 0.01 0.49 3.88
C SER A 87 0.67 1.36 2.81
N ALA A 88 1.61 0.79 2.07
CA ALA A 88 2.31 1.49 0.99
C ALA A 88 1.38 1.81 -0.19
N ALA A 89 0.48 0.90 -0.56
CA ALA A 89 -0.54 1.14 -1.59
C ALA A 89 -1.54 2.21 -1.16
N ALA A 90 -1.98 2.18 0.10
CA ALA A 90 -2.83 3.23 0.69
C ALA A 90 -2.15 4.59 0.69
N GLY A 91 -0.83 4.65 0.97
CA GLY A 91 -0.04 5.85 0.82
C GLY A 91 0.04 6.33 -0.63
N SER A 92 0.36 5.44 -1.56
CA SER A 92 0.50 5.82 -2.96
C SER A 92 -0.80 6.35 -3.57
N ILE A 93 -1.95 5.79 -3.18
CA ILE A 93 -3.22 6.29 -3.71
C ILE A 93 -3.57 7.69 -3.15
N ALA A 94 -3.18 8.01 -1.92
CA ALA A 94 -3.32 9.36 -1.39
C ALA A 94 -2.54 10.38 -2.25
N GLY A 95 -1.29 10.06 -2.60
CA GLY A 95 -0.47 10.90 -3.47
C GLY A 95 -1.03 11.03 -4.90
N ILE A 96 -1.52 9.93 -5.48
CA ILE A 96 -2.14 9.91 -6.81
C ILE A 96 -3.44 10.73 -6.80
N ALA A 97 -4.33 10.53 -5.84
CA ALA A 97 -5.58 11.25 -5.72
C ALA A 97 -5.35 12.75 -5.60
N TRP A 98 -4.35 13.17 -4.79
CA TRP A 98 -3.96 14.57 -4.68
C TRP A 98 -3.46 15.15 -6.01
N LEU A 99 -2.65 14.40 -6.78
CA LEU A 99 -2.19 14.81 -8.11
C LEU A 99 -3.33 14.92 -9.12
N ASP A 100 -4.35 14.10 -8.99
CA ASP A 100 -5.55 14.10 -9.85
C ASP A 100 -6.54 15.20 -9.46
N GLY A 101 -6.25 15.97 -8.38
CA GLY A 101 -7.04 17.11 -7.92
C GLY A 101 -8.19 16.75 -6.97
N ALA A 102 -8.13 15.60 -6.32
CA ALA A 102 -9.10 15.22 -5.30
C ALA A 102 -8.98 16.12 -4.07
N ASP A 103 -10.11 16.41 -3.44
CA ASP A 103 -10.19 17.04 -2.13
C ASP A 103 -9.80 16.06 -1.01
N ASP A 104 -9.61 16.59 0.19
CA ASP A 104 -9.17 15.81 1.36
C ASP A 104 -10.14 14.67 1.71
N GLU A 105 -11.45 14.91 1.53
CA GLU A 105 -12.47 13.90 1.78
C GLU A 105 -12.35 12.72 0.82
N ARG A 106 -12.19 12.98 -0.48
CA ARG A 106 -11.97 11.93 -1.48
C ARG A 106 -10.66 11.17 -1.29
N ILE A 107 -9.61 11.87 -0.88
CA ILE A 107 -8.35 11.22 -0.53
C ILE A 107 -8.55 10.27 0.65
N ALA A 108 -9.21 10.73 1.71
CA ALA A 108 -9.52 9.91 2.88
C ALA A 108 -10.39 8.69 2.54
N GLN A 109 -11.41 8.87 1.69
CA GLN A 109 -12.26 7.80 1.18
C GLN A 109 -11.45 6.77 0.37
N ALA A 110 -10.57 7.20 -0.53
CA ALA A 110 -9.73 6.31 -1.32
C ALA A 110 -8.81 5.45 -0.45
N VAL A 111 -8.22 6.05 0.58
CA VAL A 111 -7.40 5.33 1.57
C VAL A 111 -8.24 4.35 2.38
N SER A 112 -9.40 4.77 2.90
CA SER A 112 -10.32 3.89 3.65
C SER A 112 -10.80 2.71 2.81
N ASN A 113 -11.20 2.96 1.56
CA ASN A 113 -11.60 1.90 0.62
C ASN A 113 -10.47 0.90 0.37
N THR A 114 -9.23 1.37 0.25
CA THR A 114 -8.05 0.51 0.09
C THR A 114 -7.88 -0.41 1.30
N LEU A 115 -7.91 0.16 2.50
CA LEU A 115 -7.73 -0.58 3.74
C LEU A 115 -8.85 -1.60 3.96
N ALA A 116 -10.09 -1.22 3.72
CA ALA A 116 -11.24 -2.12 3.85
C ALA A 116 -11.17 -3.31 2.89
N ASN A 117 -10.61 -3.11 1.69
CA ASN A 117 -10.56 -4.13 0.65
C ASN A 117 -9.43 -5.16 0.86
N VAL A 118 -8.22 -4.72 1.21
CA VAL A 118 -7.03 -5.61 1.13
C VAL A 118 -6.25 -5.78 2.44
N SER A 119 -6.82 -5.41 3.59
CA SER A 119 -6.15 -5.59 4.89
C SER A 119 -5.88 -7.05 5.27
N GLY A 120 -6.40 -8.02 4.51
CA GLY A 120 -6.16 -9.45 4.70
C GLY A 120 -4.91 -9.99 4.02
N ILE A 121 -4.11 -9.20 3.31
CA ILE A 121 -2.86 -9.68 2.71
C ILE A 121 -1.82 -9.92 3.80
N LEU A 122 -1.36 -11.17 3.92
CA LEU A 122 -0.37 -11.58 4.91
C LEU A 122 1.06 -11.33 4.44
N CYS A 123 1.92 -10.94 5.38
CA CYS A 123 3.36 -10.82 5.19
C CYS A 123 4.06 -12.12 5.62
N ASP A 124 4.70 -12.79 4.68
CA ASP A 124 5.48 -14.01 4.88
C ASP A 124 6.98 -13.77 4.60
N GLY A 125 7.45 -12.56 4.87
CA GLY A 125 8.82 -12.14 4.62
C GLY A 125 9.06 -11.57 3.23
N ALA A 126 10.28 -11.06 3.00
CA ALA A 126 10.68 -10.47 1.73
C ALA A 126 11.06 -11.57 0.73
N LYS A 127 10.19 -11.85 -0.22
CA LYS A 127 10.28 -12.93 -1.21
C LYS A 127 9.88 -12.43 -2.61
N PRO A 128 10.19 -13.15 -3.70
CA PRO A 128 9.71 -12.80 -5.04
C PRO A 128 8.19 -12.66 -5.13
N SER A 129 7.43 -13.43 -4.32
CA SER A 129 5.96 -13.31 -4.20
C SER A 129 5.46 -11.92 -3.77
N CYS A 130 6.33 -11.07 -3.20
CA CYS A 130 6.00 -9.68 -2.87
C CYS A 130 5.54 -8.88 -4.10
N ALA A 131 6.07 -9.17 -5.28
CA ALA A 131 5.67 -8.50 -6.52
C ALA A 131 4.16 -8.67 -6.79
N ALA A 132 3.62 -9.88 -6.61
CA ALA A 132 2.19 -10.16 -6.77
C ALA A 132 1.35 -9.47 -5.68
N LYS A 133 1.80 -9.50 -4.42
CA LYS A 133 1.11 -8.82 -3.30
C LYS A 133 1.06 -7.31 -3.50
N ILE A 134 2.14 -6.71 -4.01
CA ILE A 134 2.20 -5.28 -4.37
C ILE A 134 1.22 -4.97 -5.50
N ALA A 135 1.20 -5.78 -6.56
CA ALA A 135 0.27 -5.58 -7.67
C ALA A 135 -1.19 -5.65 -7.21
N ALA A 136 -1.54 -6.64 -6.37
CA ALA A 136 -2.88 -6.80 -5.81
C ALA A 136 -3.27 -5.61 -4.90
N ALA A 137 -2.38 -5.17 -4.02
CA ALA A 137 -2.63 -4.04 -3.14
C ALA A 137 -2.83 -2.73 -3.92
N LEU A 138 -2.02 -2.50 -4.97
CA LEU A 138 -2.17 -1.33 -5.84
C LEU A 138 -3.44 -1.39 -6.70
N ASP A 139 -3.85 -2.57 -7.15
CA ASP A 139 -5.11 -2.71 -7.89
C ASP A 139 -6.31 -2.34 -7.02
N ALA A 140 -6.32 -2.82 -5.77
CA ALA A 140 -7.33 -2.45 -4.79
C ALA A 140 -7.31 -0.96 -4.44
N ALA A 141 -6.13 -0.34 -4.35
CA ALA A 141 -5.99 1.09 -4.10
C ALA A 141 -6.55 1.93 -5.26
N LEU A 142 -6.22 1.57 -6.49
CA LEU A 142 -6.75 2.22 -7.69
C LEU A 142 -8.27 2.06 -7.79
N MET A 143 -8.80 0.86 -7.49
CA MET A 143 -10.24 0.62 -7.41
C MET A 143 -10.88 1.46 -6.32
N GLY A 144 -10.27 1.52 -5.13
CA GLY A 144 -10.74 2.34 -4.01
C GLY A 144 -10.88 3.82 -4.36
N TYR A 145 -9.97 4.35 -5.16
CA TYR A 145 -10.06 5.73 -5.65
C TYR A 145 -11.17 5.90 -6.70
N GLU A 146 -11.34 4.96 -7.62
CA GLU A 146 -12.46 5.00 -8.56
C GLU A 146 -13.82 4.97 -7.84
N LEU A 147 -13.96 4.16 -6.79
CA LEU A 147 -15.15 4.17 -5.93
C LEU A 147 -15.37 5.53 -5.28
N ALA A 148 -14.32 6.16 -4.75
CA ALA A 148 -14.40 7.49 -4.16
C ALA A 148 -14.82 8.55 -5.18
N LYS A 149 -14.30 8.51 -6.41
CA LYS A 149 -14.72 9.40 -7.48
C LYS A 149 -16.18 9.22 -7.89
N ALA A 150 -16.66 7.99 -7.86
CA ALA A 150 -18.04 7.64 -8.21
C ALA A 150 -19.04 7.90 -7.07
N GLY A 151 -18.60 8.34 -5.88
CA GLY A 151 -19.46 8.49 -4.71
C GLY A 151 -19.95 7.17 -4.11
N CYS A 152 -19.23 6.07 -4.38
CA CYS A 152 -19.57 4.71 -3.95
C CYS A 152 -18.61 4.19 -2.87
N SER A 153 -18.08 5.07 -2.03
CA SER A 153 -17.19 4.69 -0.94
C SER A 153 -17.89 3.85 0.13
N PHE A 154 -17.11 2.98 0.77
CA PHE A 154 -17.57 2.25 1.95
C PHE A 154 -17.94 3.22 3.08
N ARG A 155 -18.97 2.86 3.85
CA ARG A 155 -19.55 3.69 4.90
C ARG A 155 -19.09 3.23 6.29
N PRO A 156 -19.13 4.11 7.30
CA PRO A 156 -18.96 3.69 8.69
C PRO A 156 -19.90 2.55 9.04
N GLY A 157 -19.33 1.43 9.54
CA GLY A 157 -20.06 0.20 9.81
C GLY A 157 -19.94 -0.88 8.71
N ASP A 158 -19.42 -0.55 7.54
CA ASP A 158 -19.04 -1.56 6.54
C ASP A 158 -17.75 -2.27 7.00
N GLY A 159 -17.91 -3.33 7.78
CA GLY A 159 -16.81 -4.10 8.33
C GLY A 159 -15.90 -3.25 9.24
N ILE A 160 -14.62 -3.11 8.85
CA ILE A 160 -13.59 -2.38 9.64
C ILE A 160 -13.62 -0.87 9.41
N VAL A 161 -14.45 -0.36 8.51
CA VAL A 161 -14.57 1.08 8.23
C VAL A 161 -15.25 1.77 9.40
N LYS A 162 -14.61 2.83 9.89
CA LYS A 162 -15.09 3.69 10.98
C LYS A 162 -15.41 5.08 10.47
N ASP A 163 -16.00 5.88 11.33
CA ASP A 163 -16.24 7.30 11.04
C ASP A 163 -14.90 8.06 10.99
N GLY A 164 -14.52 8.46 9.79
CA GLY A 164 -13.26 9.10 9.48
C GLY A 164 -12.07 8.17 9.29
N ILE A 165 -11.11 8.66 8.53
CA ILE A 165 -9.90 7.90 8.14
C ILE A 165 -9.03 7.54 9.35
N GLU A 166 -8.88 8.44 10.32
CA GLU A 166 -8.05 8.19 11.51
C GLU A 166 -8.59 7.04 12.35
N ALA A 167 -9.92 6.96 12.53
CA ALA A 167 -10.55 5.88 13.26
C ALA A 167 -10.44 4.54 12.49
N THR A 168 -10.55 4.57 11.16
CA THR A 168 -10.34 3.40 10.30
C THR A 168 -8.88 2.90 10.40
N MET A 169 -7.91 3.81 10.27
CA MET A 169 -6.48 3.47 10.42
C MET A 169 -6.15 2.93 11.81
N ALA A 170 -6.78 3.48 12.86
CA ALA A 170 -6.60 2.99 14.23
C ALA A 170 -7.14 1.56 14.40
N GLY A 171 -8.32 1.27 13.84
CA GLY A 171 -8.90 -0.08 13.86
C GLY A 171 -8.04 -1.09 13.12
N VAL A 172 -7.56 -0.75 11.93
CA VAL A 172 -6.60 -1.58 11.17
C VAL A 172 -5.30 -1.77 11.96
N GLY A 173 -4.80 -0.71 12.59
CA GLY A 173 -3.59 -0.77 13.43
C GLY A 173 -3.74 -1.71 14.63
N ASP A 174 -4.89 -1.71 15.29
CA ASP A 174 -5.18 -2.60 16.41
C ASP A 174 -5.25 -4.07 15.98
N ILE A 175 -5.96 -4.35 14.86
CA ILE A 175 -6.01 -5.68 14.26
C ILE A 175 -4.60 -6.16 13.88
N ALA A 176 -3.85 -5.33 13.17
CA ALA A 176 -2.54 -5.69 12.65
C ALA A 176 -1.45 -5.77 13.74
N GLY A 177 -1.47 -4.85 14.70
CA GLY A 177 -0.44 -4.76 15.73
C GLY A 177 -0.66 -5.70 16.90
N LYS A 178 -1.92 -5.96 17.28
CA LYS A 178 -2.26 -6.83 18.39
C LYS A 178 -2.94 -8.13 17.96
N GLY A 179 -3.92 -8.02 17.05
CA GLY A 179 -4.72 -9.17 16.62
C GLY A 179 -3.97 -10.19 15.79
N MET A 180 -2.88 -9.78 15.13
CA MET A 180 -2.10 -10.67 14.25
C MET A 180 -0.82 -11.24 14.89
N VAL A 181 -0.61 -11.11 16.20
CA VAL A 181 0.62 -11.61 16.86
C VAL A 181 0.73 -13.13 16.72
N GLU A 182 -0.30 -13.89 17.05
CA GLU A 182 -0.31 -15.35 16.87
C GLU A 182 -0.22 -15.74 15.39
N THR A 183 -0.81 -14.95 14.50
CA THR A 183 -0.70 -15.17 13.05
C THR A 183 0.75 -15.04 12.57
N ASP A 184 1.49 -14.06 13.08
CA ASP A 184 2.90 -13.85 12.77
C ASP A 184 3.75 -15.04 13.22
N GLU A 185 3.55 -15.53 14.45
CA GLU A 185 4.20 -16.72 14.98
C GLU A 185 3.90 -17.96 14.10
N ARG A 186 2.64 -18.16 13.72
CA ARG A 186 2.25 -19.29 12.85
C ARG A 186 2.85 -19.20 11.45
N ILE A 187 2.96 -18.00 10.88
CA ILE A 187 3.64 -17.82 9.59
C ILE A 187 5.12 -18.23 9.73
N ILE A 188 5.78 -17.82 10.78
CA ILE A 188 7.18 -18.20 11.05
C ILE A 188 7.29 -19.72 11.18
N ASP A 189 6.42 -20.37 11.98
CA ASP A 189 6.41 -21.83 12.13
C ASP A 189 6.29 -22.53 10.77
N VAL A 190 5.36 -22.08 9.90
CA VAL A 190 5.19 -22.63 8.56
C VAL A 190 6.43 -22.43 7.70
N MET A 191 7.08 -21.25 7.78
CA MET A 191 8.26 -20.94 6.99
C MET A 191 9.49 -21.76 7.38
N ILE A 192 9.64 -22.12 8.67
CA ILE A 192 10.80 -22.88 9.17
C ILE A 192 10.57 -24.39 9.20
N ALA A 193 9.31 -24.84 9.18
CA ALA A 193 8.98 -26.27 9.24
C ALA A 193 9.57 -27.08 8.06
N GLY A 194 9.98 -26.44 6.98
CA GLY A 194 10.47 -27.07 5.76
C GLY A 194 9.42 -27.97 5.10
N ASP A 195 9.55 -28.21 3.81
CA ASP A 195 8.78 -29.29 3.17
C ASP A 195 9.30 -30.61 3.75
N ALA A 196 8.56 -31.19 4.66
CA ALA A 196 8.75 -32.59 5.07
C ALA A 196 8.29 -33.46 3.88
N SER A 197 9.19 -33.59 2.89
CA SER A 197 9.06 -34.50 1.75
C SER A 197 9.82 -35.78 2.01
#